data_92203227e3ab48778125975f42b4bd2d
#
_entry.id   92203227e3ab48778125975f42b4bd2d
#
_cell.length_a   1.000
_cell.length_b   1.000
_cell.length_c   1.000
_cell.angle_alpha   90.00
_cell.angle_beta   90.00
_cell.angle_gamma   90.00
#
_symmetry.space_group_name_H-M   'P 1'
#
loop_
_entity.id
_entity.type
_entity.pdbx_description
1 polymer ?
#
loop_
_entity_poly.entity_id
_entity_poly.type
_entity_poly.pdbx_seq_one_letter_code
_entity_poly.pdbx_strand_id
1 'polypeptide(L)' 'MRKSHRYTIQKRVVINMIGGNAIEGVIVDQRGPLLIVKDAQLHEQTADQPAHIDGEALIDVSHIDFIQAF' A
#
# COMPACT_ATOMS: atom_id res chain seq x y z
N MET A 1 -10.89 1.30 -20.15
CA MET A 1 -10.53 1.10 -19.69
C MET A 1 -9.83 1.00 -18.81
N ARG A 2 -9.55 0.97 -18.35
CA ARG A 2 -8.84 0.80 -17.80
C ARG A 2 -8.42 0.19 -16.92
N LYS A 3 -8.34 0.11 -16.42
CA LYS A 3 -7.94 -0.64 -15.75
C LYS A 3 -7.09 -1.28 -15.00
N SER A 4 -6.70 -1.02 -14.69
CA SER A 4 -5.41 -1.62 -14.65
C SER A 4 -4.92 -2.02 -13.27
N HIS A 5 -5.45 -1.49 -12.19
CA HIS A 5 -5.07 -1.86 -10.83
C HIS A 5 -6.03 -2.82 -10.16
N ARG A 6 -6.97 -3.30 -10.90
CA ARG A 6 -8.04 -4.12 -10.34
C ARG A 6 -7.53 -5.46 -9.83
N TYR A 7 -6.44 -5.94 -10.37
CA TYR A 7 -5.88 -7.23 -9.96
C TYR A 7 -5.31 -7.21 -8.54
N THR A 8 -5.03 -6.03 -7.98
CA THR A 8 -4.48 -5.92 -6.63
C THR A 8 -5.53 -5.59 -5.59
N ILE A 9 -6.76 -5.24 -6.01
CA ILE A 9 -7.81 -4.87 -5.08
C ILE A 9 -8.31 -6.10 -4.35
N GLN A 10 -8.55 -5.96 -3.04
CA GLN A 10 -9.03 -7.02 -2.15
C GLN A 10 -7.95 -8.05 -1.81
N LYS A 11 -6.72 -7.81 -2.21
CA LYS A 11 -5.61 -8.70 -1.86
C LYS A 11 -4.68 -8.01 -0.88
N ARG A 12 -4.09 -8.82 -0.01
CA ARG A 12 -3.04 -8.30 0.87
C ARG A 12 -1.74 -8.23 0.10
N VAL A 13 -1.11 -7.08 0.14
CA VAL A 13 0.09 -6.80 -0.65
C VAL A 13 1.11 -6.07 0.20
N VAL A 14 2.33 -6.00 -0.29
CA VAL A 14 3.36 -5.12 0.25
C VAL A 14 3.64 -4.04 -0.77
N ILE A 15 3.40 -2.80 -0.36
CA ILE A 15 3.60 -1.63 -1.20
C ILE A 15 4.94 -1.03 -0.83
N ASN A 16 5.89 -1.14 -1.75
CA ASN A 16 7.25 -0.62 -1.53
C ASN A 16 7.30 0.82 -2.01
N MET A 17 7.62 1.72 -1.09
CA MET A 17 7.63 3.16 -1.36
C MET A 17 9.00 3.57 -1.84
N ILE A 18 9.02 4.62 -2.66
CA ILE A 18 10.28 5.13 -3.23
C ILE A 18 11.26 5.51 -2.13
N GLY A 19 10.77 6.01 -1.01
CA GLY A 19 11.63 6.40 0.11
C GLY A 19 12.25 5.24 0.88
N GLY A 20 11.90 4.00 0.55
CA GLY A 20 12.49 2.83 1.20
C GLY A 20 11.64 2.17 2.25
N ASN A 21 10.59 2.84 2.71
CA ASN A 21 9.64 2.21 3.63
C ASN A 21 8.65 1.36 2.84
N ALA A 22 7.95 0.47 3.54
CA ALA A 22 6.93 -0.35 2.91
C ALA A 22 5.65 -0.32 3.72
N ILE A 23 4.52 -0.47 3.04
CA ILE A 23 3.23 -0.58 3.70
C ILE A 23 2.60 -1.89 3.27
N GLU A 24 2.31 -2.71 4.26
CA GLU A 24 1.64 -4.00 4.05
C GLU A 24 0.17 -3.83 4.41
N GLY A 25 -0.72 -4.27 3.54
CA GLY A 25 -2.14 -4.17 3.83
C GLY A 25 -2.99 -4.62 2.68
N VAL A 26 -4.28 -4.37 2.78
CA VAL A 26 -5.27 -4.77 1.78
C VAL A 26 -5.72 -3.55 1.01
N ILE A 27 -5.47 -3.53 -0.29
CA ILE A 27 -5.98 -2.45 -1.15
C ILE A 27 -7.46 -2.70 -1.36
N VAL A 28 -8.29 -1.75 -0.93
CA VAL A 28 -9.74 -1.91 -1.04
C VAL A 28 -10.34 -1.02 -2.12
N ASP A 29 -9.63 0.02 -2.54
CA ASP A 29 -10.16 0.94 -3.55
C ASP A 29 -9.03 1.78 -4.12
N GLN A 30 -9.33 2.44 -5.21
CA GLN A 30 -8.45 3.45 -5.79
C GLN A 30 -9.31 4.64 -6.20
N ARG A 31 -8.90 5.82 -5.79
CA ARG A 31 -9.59 7.06 -6.14
C ARG A 31 -8.59 8.01 -6.76
N GLY A 32 -8.64 8.15 -8.08
CA GLY A 32 -7.66 8.94 -8.78
C GLY A 32 -6.26 8.38 -8.49
N PRO A 33 -5.34 9.23 -8.03
CA PRO A 33 -3.98 8.79 -7.75
C PRO A 33 -3.82 8.13 -6.38
N LEU A 34 -4.90 7.97 -5.61
CA LEU A 34 -4.80 7.47 -4.24
C LEU A 34 -5.26 6.02 -4.16
N LEU A 35 -4.41 5.16 -3.62
CA LEU A 35 -4.80 3.82 -3.20
C LEU A 35 -5.29 3.89 -1.77
N ILE A 36 -6.39 3.21 -1.49
CA ILE A 36 -6.96 3.14 -0.16
C ILE A 36 -6.67 1.76 0.39
N VAL A 37 -5.92 1.74 1.48
CA VAL A 37 -5.40 0.51 2.07
C VAL A 37 -5.93 0.38 3.49
N LYS A 38 -6.47 -0.79 3.80
CA LYS A 38 -6.97 -1.09 5.14
C LYS A 38 -6.11 -2.15 5.80
N ASP A 39 -6.22 -2.22 7.11
CA ASP A 39 -5.48 -3.17 7.92
C ASP A 39 -3.99 -3.09 7.61
N ALA A 40 -3.48 -1.87 7.59
CA ALA A 40 -2.15 -1.58 7.10
C ALA A 40 -1.14 -1.56 8.23
N GLN A 41 0.09 -1.97 7.89
CA GLN A 41 1.23 -1.87 8.78
C GLN A 41 2.36 -1.19 8.04
N LEU A 42 3.00 -0.24 8.73
CA LEU A 42 4.13 0.48 8.19
C LEU A 42 5.41 -0.23 8.62
N HIS A 43 6.22 -0.61 7.63
CA HIS A 43 7.53 -1.20 7.84
C HIS A 43 8.59 -0.15 7.51
N GLU A 44 9.13 0.49 8.54
CA GLU A 44 10.18 1.48 8.35
C GLU A 44 11.54 0.80 8.36
N GLN A 45 12.46 1.29 7.53
CA GLN A 45 13.77 0.68 7.40
C GLN A 45 14.54 0.61 8.71
N THR A 46 14.35 1.61 9.56
CA THR A 46 15.13 1.73 10.80
C THR A 46 14.38 1.23 12.03
N ALA A 47 13.15 0.79 11.87
CA ALA A 47 12.35 0.32 13.00
C ALA A 47 12.47 -1.20 13.15
N ASP A 48 12.52 -1.66 14.39
CA ASP A 48 12.61 -3.10 14.69
C ASP A 48 11.31 -3.83 14.43
N GLN A 49 10.19 -3.12 14.53
CA GLN A 49 8.87 -3.72 14.41
C GLN A 49 7.97 -2.84 13.56
N PRO A 50 7.04 -3.47 12.85
CA PRO A 50 6.07 -2.69 12.08
C PRO A 50 5.12 -1.93 13.01
N ALA A 51 4.63 -0.80 12.52
CA ALA A 51 3.65 0.02 13.23
C ALA A 51 2.29 -0.15 12.56
N HIS A 52 1.29 -0.51 13.35
CA HIS A 52 -0.07 -0.63 12.82
C HIS A 52 -0.64 0.76 12.53
N ILE A 53 -1.29 0.89 11.39
CA ILE A 53 -1.96 2.12 10.99
C ILE A 53 -3.45 1.93 11.23
N ASP A 54 -4.01 2.73 12.15
CA ASP A 54 -5.44 2.70 12.41
C ASP A 54 -6.19 3.35 11.25
N GLY A 55 -7.35 2.80 10.93
CA GLY A 55 -8.17 3.34 9.86
C GLY A 55 -7.60 3.01 8.50
N GLU A 56 -7.76 3.94 7.56
CA GLU A 56 -7.33 3.75 6.19
C GLU A 56 -6.05 4.52 5.91
N ALA A 57 -5.13 3.89 5.19
CA ALA A 57 -3.96 4.58 4.67
C ALA A 57 -4.25 4.99 3.23
N LEU A 58 -4.01 6.25 2.93
CA LEU A 58 -4.18 6.80 1.58
C LEU A 58 -2.80 7.00 1.00
N ILE A 59 -2.49 6.27 -0.06
CA ILE A 59 -1.15 6.25 -0.63
C ILE A 59 -1.20 6.80 -2.05
N ASP A 60 -0.45 7.88 -2.29
CA ASP A 60 -0.33 8.44 -3.63
C ASP A 60 0.53 7.50 -4.48
N VAL A 61 -0.01 7.09 -5.64
CA VAL A 61 0.69 6.13 -6.51
C VAL A 61 2.04 6.65 -6.98
N SER A 62 2.22 7.98 -7.02
CA SER A 62 3.49 8.56 -7.44
C SER A 62 4.63 8.26 -6.46
N HIS A 63 4.32 7.85 -5.24
CA HIS A 63 5.32 7.51 -4.23
C HIS A 63 5.63 6.02 -4.18
N ILE A 64 4.99 5.24 -5.02
CA ILE A 64 5.13 3.78 -5.02
C ILE A 64 6.24 3.39 -5.97
N ASP A 65 7.16 2.57 -5.49
CA ASP A 65 8.18 1.95 -6.34
C ASP A 65 7.57 0.73 -7.04
N PHE A 66 7.15 -0.25 -6.26
CA PHE A 66 6.46 -1.43 -6.80
C PHE A 66 5.62 -2.08 -5.71
N ILE A 67 4.67 -2.89 -6.15
CA ILE A 67 3.78 -3.62 -5.26
C ILE A 67 4.07 -5.11 -5.41
N GLN A 68 4.30 -5.76 -4.28
CA GLN A 68 4.52 -7.20 -4.24
C GLN A 68 3.22 -7.88 -3.80
N ALA A 69 2.65 -8.68 -4.68
CA ALA A 69 1.45 -9.44 -4.39
C ALA A 69 1.84 -10.90 -4.17
N PHE A 70 1.17 -11.53 -3.24
CA PHE A 70 1.47 -12.92 -2.88
C PHE A 70 0.49 -13.92 -3.45
#